data_8b9f85d49c37da7df10a6ac3ce1875f7
#
_entry.id   8b9f85d49c37da7df10a6ac3ce1875f7
#
_cell.length_a   1.000
_cell.length_b   1.000
_cell.length_c   1.000
_cell.angle_alpha   90.00
_cell.angle_beta   90.00
_cell.angle_gamma   90.00
#
_symmetry.space_group_name_H-M   'P 1'
#
loop_
_entity.id
_entity.type
_entity.pdbx_description
1 polymer ?
#
loop_
_entity_poly.entity_id
_entity_poly.type
_entity_poly.pdbx_seq_one_letter_code
_entity_poly.pdbx_strand_id
1 'polypeptide(L)'
;VNADVDASTEAEDTRYMRMALDEASTAASKNEVPVGAVLVHTTSGKILASHHNTVLAQDDPTAHAEMKCVRDGAAALGGWRHLRDTTLYVTLEPCPMCAGAVLN
;
A
#
# COMPACT_ATOMS: atom_id res chain seq x y z
N VAL A 1 4.40 8.59 6.01
CA VAL A 1 5.68 8.40 6.72
C VAL A 1 5.86 9.52 7.71
N ASN A 2 6.23 9.19 8.92
CA ASN A 2 6.45 10.16 9.99
C ASN A 2 7.73 10.98 9.76
N ALA A 3 7.68 12.25 10.17
CA ALA A 3 8.85 13.13 10.11
C ALA A 3 9.90 12.79 11.19
N ASP A 4 9.45 12.32 12.35
CA ASP A 4 10.33 11.96 13.46
C ASP A 4 10.55 10.45 13.46
N VAL A 5 11.68 10.03 12.90
CA VAL A 5 11.99 8.62 12.70
C VAL A 5 13.17 8.25 13.58
N ASP A 6 12.98 7.35 14.54
CA ASP A 6 14.08 6.74 15.30
C ASP A 6 14.54 5.45 14.61
N ALA A 7 15.59 4.81 15.14
CA ALA A 7 16.16 3.61 14.55
C ALA A 7 15.16 2.44 14.47
N SER A 8 14.25 2.33 15.45
CA SER A 8 13.20 1.31 15.48
C SER A 8 12.20 1.54 14.35
N THR A 9 11.76 2.80 14.15
CA THR A 9 10.85 3.17 13.08
C THR A 9 11.49 2.97 11.70
N GLU A 10 12.78 3.29 11.57
CA GLU A 10 13.52 3.06 10.32
C GLU A 10 13.58 1.57 9.97
N ALA A 11 13.81 0.71 10.94
CA ALA A 11 13.83 -0.73 10.73
C ALA A 11 12.46 -1.25 10.27
N GLU A 12 11.39 -0.75 10.88
CA GLU A 12 10.02 -1.10 10.49
C GLU A 12 9.70 -0.60 9.09
N ASP A 13 10.04 0.64 8.77
CA ASP A 13 9.83 1.22 7.45
C ASP A 13 10.57 0.41 6.38
N THR A 14 11.81 0.02 6.64
CA THR A 14 12.59 -0.82 5.73
C THR A 14 11.92 -2.17 5.52
N ARG A 15 11.43 -2.79 6.57
CA ARG A 15 10.75 -4.08 6.50
C ARG A 15 9.49 -4.01 5.63
N TYR A 16 8.65 -3.01 5.86
CA TYR A 16 7.41 -2.86 5.11
C TYR A 16 7.67 -2.47 3.65
N MET A 17 8.69 -1.65 3.41
CA MET A 17 9.08 -1.30 2.04
C MET A 17 9.61 -2.52 1.28
N ARG A 18 10.34 -3.43 1.94
CA ARG A 18 10.75 -4.69 1.32
C ARG A 18 9.55 -5.56 0.94
N MET A 19 8.53 -5.59 1.80
CA MET A 19 7.28 -6.31 1.48
C MET A 19 6.60 -5.71 0.25
N ALA A 20 6.58 -4.38 0.15
CA ALA A 20 6.03 -3.71 -1.03
C ALA A 20 6.85 -4.03 -2.29
N LEU A 21 8.17 -4.08 -2.18
CA LEU A 21 9.04 -4.46 -3.29
C LEU A 21 8.83 -5.92 -3.72
N ASP A 22 8.58 -6.82 -2.78
CA ASP A 22 8.26 -8.22 -3.08
C ASP A 22 6.93 -8.31 -3.85
N GLU A 23 5.95 -7.52 -3.49
CA GLU A 23 4.70 -7.43 -4.23
C GLU A 23 4.93 -6.89 -5.64
N ALA A 24 5.78 -5.87 -5.80
CA ALA A 24 6.14 -5.34 -7.11
C ALA A 24 6.81 -6.40 -7.98
N SER A 25 7.68 -7.22 -7.39
CA SER A 25 8.35 -8.32 -8.08
C SER A 25 7.34 -9.37 -8.54
N THR A 26 6.35 -9.66 -7.72
CA THR A 26 5.25 -10.58 -8.09
C THR A 26 4.47 -10.03 -9.29
N ALA A 27 4.16 -8.74 -9.29
CA ALA A 27 3.49 -8.10 -10.42
C ALA A 27 4.32 -8.25 -11.70
N ALA A 28 5.62 -7.97 -11.63
CA ALA A 28 6.52 -8.09 -12.78
C ALA A 28 6.53 -9.52 -13.35
N SER A 29 6.51 -10.53 -12.48
CA SER A 29 6.49 -11.94 -12.90
C SER A 29 5.20 -12.32 -13.64
N LYS A 30 4.15 -11.53 -13.49
CA LYS A 30 2.85 -11.72 -14.14
C LYS A 30 2.61 -10.73 -15.29
N ASN A 31 3.64 -10.06 -15.74
CA ASN A 31 3.58 -9.03 -16.80
C ASN A 31 2.67 -7.84 -16.45
N GLU A 32 2.46 -7.60 -15.17
CA GLU A 32 1.81 -6.39 -14.69
C GLU A 32 2.84 -5.28 -14.47
N VAL A 33 2.37 -4.04 -14.39
CA VAL A 33 3.24 -2.93 -14.00
C VAL A 33 3.79 -3.23 -12.59
N PRO A 34 5.12 -3.17 -12.39
CA PRO A 34 5.75 -3.63 -11.14
C PRO A 34 5.59 -2.63 -9.99
N VAL A 35 4.37 -2.51 -9.49
CA VAL A 35 4.06 -1.68 -8.33
C VAL A 35 3.51 -2.55 -7.24
N GLY A 36 4.07 -2.41 -6.04
CA GLY A 36 3.61 -3.07 -4.83
C GLY A 36 3.29 -2.05 -3.75
N ALA A 37 2.36 -2.40 -2.88
CA ALA A 37 1.95 -1.55 -1.76
C ALA A 37 1.59 -2.38 -0.54
N VAL A 38 1.90 -1.84 0.63
CA VAL A 38 1.54 -2.43 1.93
C VAL A 38 0.92 -1.34 2.79
N LEU A 39 -0.23 -1.62 3.36
CA LEU A 39 -0.92 -0.72 4.27
C LEU A 39 -0.82 -1.25 5.69
N VAL A 40 -0.35 -0.42 6.61
CA VAL A 40 -0.07 -0.79 8.00
C VAL A 40 -0.85 0.11 8.94
N HIS A 41 -1.42 -0.46 9.99
CA HIS A 41 -1.98 0.33 11.09
C HIS A 41 -0.81 0.92 11.86
N THR A 42 -0.70 2.25 11.87
CA THR A 42 0.52 2.94 12.32
C THR A 42 0.88 2.63 13.77
N THR A 43 -0.10 2.63 14.66
CA THR A 43 0.12 2.46 16.09
C THR A 43 0.47 1.02 16.45
N SER A 44 -0.29 0.04 15.93
CA SER A 44 -0.13 -1.37 16.30
C SER A 44 0.90 -2.12 15.45
N GLY A 45 1.26 -1.57 14.29
CA GLY A 45 2.12 -2.25 13.32
C GLY A 45 1.44 -3.40 12.58
N LYS A 46 0.12 -3.56 12.74
CA LYS A 46 -0.61 -4.62 12.06
C LYS A 46 -0.72 -4.33 10.57
N ILE A 47 -0.38 -5.33 9.76
CA ILE A 47 -0.52 -5.26 8.30
C ILE A 47 -1.99 -5.44 7.95
N LEU A 48 -2.58 -4.44 7.32
CA LEU A 48 -4.00 -4.45 6.94
C LEU A 48 -4.22 -4.96 5.53
N ALA A 49 -3.27 -4.70 4.62
CA ALA A 49 -3.37 -5.11 3.24
C ALA A 49 -1.98 -5.13 2.60
N SER A 50 -1.79 -6.02 1.62
CA SER A 50 -0.56 -6.11 0.84
C SER A 50 -0.98 -6.52 -0.57
N HIS A 51 -0.66 -5.69 -1.55
CA HIS A 51 -1.13 -5.88 -2.92
C HIS A 51 -0.09 -5.47 -3.96
N HIS A 52 -0.29 -5.98 -5.17
CA HIS A 52 0.42 -5.53 -6.37
C HIS A 52 -0.59 -5.19 -7.47
N ASN A 53 -0.15 -4.49 -8.49
CA ASN A 53 -0.97 -4.18 -9.65
C ASN A 53 -1.54 -5.44 -10.27
N THR A 54 -2.83 -5.43 -10.60
CA THR A 54 -3.53 -6.53 -11.26
C THR A 54 -4.45 -6.03 -12.39
N VAL A 55 -4.08 -4.92 -13.03
CA VAL A 55 -4.88 -4.31 -14.10
C VAL A 55 -5.17 -5.31 -15.22
N LEU A 56 -4.15 -6.05 -15.68
CA LEU A 56 -4.32 -7.03 -16.75
C LEU A 56 -5.12 -8.25 -16.29
N ALA A 57 -4.78 -8.80 -15.12
CA ALA A 57 -5.42 -9.99 -14.60
C ALA A 57 -6.90 -9.79 -14.30
N GLN A 58 -7.28 -8.60 -13.83
CA GLN A 58 -8.67 -8.29 -13.48
C GLN A 58 -9.41 -7.52 -14.56
N ASP A 59 -8.72 -7.15 -15.64
CA ASP A 59 -9.27 -6.28 -16.68
C ASP A 59 -9.94 -5.04 -16.06
N ASP A 60 -9.24 -4.43 -15.13
CA ASP A 60 -9.72 -3.30 -14.33
C ASP A 60 -8.65 -2.20 -14.29
N PRO A 61 -8.90 -1.06 -14.96
CA PRO A 61 -7.92 0.02 -15.01
C PRO A 61 -7.66 0.67 -13.65
N THR A 62 -8.52 0.42 -12.66
CA THR A 62 -8.32 0.95 -11.30
C THR A 62 -7.61 -0.04 -10.37
N ALA A 63 -7.26 -1.24 -10.84
CA ALA A 63 -6.65 -2.28 -10.02
C ALA A 63 -5.16 -2.02 -9.75
N HIS A 64 -4.85 -0.82 -9.27
CA HIS A 64 -3.55 -0.41 -8.80
C HIS A 64 -3.34 -0.91 -7.37
N ALA A 65 -2.09 -1.21 -7.02
CA ALA A 65 -1.74 -1.74 -5.70
C ALA A 65 -2.26 -0.83 -4.58
N GLU A 66 -2.08 0.47 -4.70
CA GLU A 66 -2.51 1.46 -3.69
C GLU A 66 -4.02 1.47 -3.51
N MET A 67 -4.78 1.46 -4.61
CA MET A 67 -6.25 1.45 -4.56
C MET A 67 -6.76 0.19 -3.86
N LYS A 68 -6.15 -0.95 -4.15
CA LYS A 68 -6.53 -2.21 -3.52
C LYS A 68 -6.23 -2.18 -2.02
N CYS A 69 -5.08 -1.63 -1.62
CA CYS A 69 -4.73 -1.48 -0.21
C CYS A 69 -5.69 -0.55 0.53
N VAL A 70 -6.02 0.59 -0.06
CA VAL A 70 -6.96 1.55 0.53
C VAL A 70 -8.33 0.92 0.70
N ARG A 71 -8.81 0.22 -0.30
CA ARG A 71 -10.12 -0.44 -0.28
C ARG A 71 -10.20 -1.51 0.79
N ASP A 72 -9.21 -2.40 0.84
CA ASP A 72 -9.17 -3.48 1.81
C ASP A 72 -8.92 -2.96 3.22
N GLY A 73 -8.07 -1.94 3.37
CA GLY A 73 -7.81 -1.30 4.65
C GLY A 73 -9.06 -0.67 5.23
N ALA A 74 -9.83 0.04 4.42
CA ALA A 74 -11.09 0.64 4.84
C ALA A 74 -12.07 -0.43 5.34
N ALA A 75 -12.18 -1.55 4.61
CA ALA A 75 -13.03 -2.67 5.00
C ALA A 75 -12.57 -3.29 6.31
N ALA A 76 -11.26 -3.52 6.47
CA ALA A 76 -10.67 -4.13 7.66
C ALA A 76 -10.89 -3.27 8.92
N LEU A 77 -10.88 -1.95 8.78
CA LEU A 77 -11.03 -1.01 9.89
C LEU A 77 -12.49 -0.62 10.18
N GLY A 78 -13.43 -1.12 9.38
CA GLY A 78 -14.84 -0.81 9.55
C GLY A 78 -15.26 0.56 9.02
N GLY A 79 -14.43 1.20 8.20
CA GLY A 79 -14.78 2.45 7.55
C GLY A 79 -13.57 3.24 7.07
N TRP A 80 -13.74 3.96 5.98
CA TRP A 80 -12.67 4.73 5.34
C TRP A 80 -12.06 5.81 6.24
N ARG A 81 -12.84 6.35 7.19
CA ARG A 81 -12.38 7.40 8.09
C ARG A 81 -11.25 6.95 9.01
N HIS A 82 -11.17 5.65 9.28
CA HIS A 82 -10.11 5.07 10.11
C HIS A 82 -8.77 4.94 9.39
N LEU A 83 -8.74 5.18 8.09
CA LEU A 83 -7.49 5.15 7.30
C LEU A 83 -6.49 6.23 7.72
N ARG A 84 -6.92 7.28 8.42
CA ARG A 84 -6.01 8.31 8.95
C ARG A 84 -4.94 7.73 9.89
N ASP A 85 -5.22 6.59 10.52
CA ASP A 85 -4.32 5.94 11.46
C ASP A 85 -3.44 4.88 10.76
N THR A 86 -3.26 4.99 9.46
CA THR A 86 -2.50 4.03 8.67
C THR A 86 -1.31 4.68 7.97
N THR A 87 -0.36 3.84 7.58
CA THR A 87 0.79 4.23 6.77
C THR A 87 0.80 3.35 5.52
N LEU A 88 0.89 3.97 4.36
CA LEU A 88 0.98 3.28 3.08
C LEU A 88 2.42 3.27 2.59
N TYR A 89 2.96 2.07 2.37
CA TYR A 89 4.26 1.87 1.75
C TYR A 89 4.04 1.46 0.32
N VAL A 90 4.60 2.20 -0.62
CA VAL A 90 4.41 1.95 -2.05
C VAL A 90 5.72 2.16 -2.79
N THR A 91 5.97 1.33 -3.81
CA THR A 91 7.24 1.33 -4.53
C THR A 91 7.39 2.46 -5.57
N LEU A 92 6.27 3.04 -5.99
CA LEU A 92 6.23 4.21 -6.87
C LEU A 92 5.29 5.25 -6.29
N GLU A 93 5.55 6.53 -6.63
CA GLU A 93 4.65 7.61 -6.28
C GLU A 93 3.24 7.34 -6.80
N PRO A 94 2.19 7.51 -5.97
CA PRO A 94 0.82 7.27 -6.42
C PRO A 94 0.45 8.14 -7.61
N CYS A 95 -0.27 7.56 -8.58
CA CYS A 95 -0.88 8.33 -9.66
C CYS A 95 -1.99 9.25 -9.10
N PRO A 96 -2.51 10.22 -9.89
CA PRO A 96 -3.55 11.12 -9.39
C PRO A 96 -4.78 10.42 -8.81
N MET A 97 -5.20 9.29 -9.37
CA MET A 97 -6.32 8.51 -8.85
C MET A 97 -6.03 7.98 -7.46
N CYS A 98 -4.87 7.33 -7.27
CA CYS A 98 -4.49 6.74 -5.99
C CYS A 98 -4.19 7.81 -4.95
N ALA A 99 -3.52 8.90 -5.35
CA ALA A 99 -3.26 10.04 -4.47
C ALA A 99 -4.56 10.67 -3.98
N GLY A 100 -5.55 10.82 -4.86
CA GLY A 100 -6.87 11.31 -4.49
C GLY A 100 -7.57 10.42 -3.48
N ALA A 101 -7.51 9.10 -3.66
CA ALA A 101 -8.08 8.13 -2.73
C ALA A 101 -7.42 8.19 -1.36
N VAL A 102 -6.10 8.35 -1.31
CA VAL A 102 -5.34 8.43 -0.05
C VAL A 102 -5.64 9.73 0.69
N LEU A 103 -5.77 10.84 -0.03
CA LEU A 103 -6.02 12.16 0.56
C LEU A 103 -7.48 12.35 1.03
N ASN A 104 -8.38 11.62 0.46
CA ASN A 104 -9.79 11.69 0.87
C ASN A 104 -10.04 10.78 2.06
#